data_da40f80f00f19793edc206d614c68910
#
_entry.id   da40f80f00f19793edc206d614c68910
#
_cell.length_a   1.000
_cell.length_b   1.000
_cell.length_c   1.000
_cell.angle_alpha   90.00
_cell.angle_beta   90.00
_cell.angle_gamma   90.00
#
_symmetry.space_group_name_H-M   'P 1'
#
loop_
_entity.id
_entity.type
_entity.pdbx_description
1 polymer ?
#
loop_
_entity_poly.entity_id
_entity_poly.type
_entity_poly.pdbx_seq_one_letter_code
_entity_poly.pdbx_strand_id
1 'polypeptide(L)'
;MKVRAVVLEEVGRPRPFATSRPLTIAEVELDDPGPGELLVRVAAAGVCHSDLSVVDGNRPRPVPLVLGHEAAGVVEAVGAGVADVSTGDHVVLTFVPSCGTCAACTAGKPTLCEAASAANAEGRLLAGGRRFRRNGVELHHHLGVSAFAERTVVARSSAVVVPPDIPLDVAALLGCATVTGVGAVLNTAQVPAVRPSPSSAWAASGSPPSRARRSPGRCRWRPSTPSRISARWRSL
;
A
#
# COMPACT_ATOMS: atom_id res chain seq x y z
N MET A 1 11.58 5.49 -17.51
CA MET A 1 11.06 4.30 -18.24
C MET A 1 9.55 4.41 -18.42
N LYS A 2 8.94 3.60 -19.33
CA LYS A 2 7.48 3.53 -19.45
C LYS A 2 6.93 2.35 -18.67
N VAL A 3 5.81 2.54 -17.97
CA VAL A 3 5.13 1.52 -17.15
C VAL A 3 3.62 1.69 -17.27
N ARG A 4 2.87 0.61 -17.10
CA ARG A 4 1.40 0.71 -16.97
C ARG A 4 1.04 1.01 -15.53
N ALA A 5 0.08 1.93 -15.36
CA ALA A 5 -0.43 2.31 -14.04
C ALA A 5 -1.94 2.55 -14.09
N VAL A 6 -2.58 2.41 -12.93
CA VAL A 6 -4.00 2.78 -12.73
C VAL A 6 -4.04 4.22 -12.23
N VAL A 7 -4.58 5.09 -13.05
CA VAL A 7 -4.69 6.53 -12.77
C VAL A 7 -6.12 6.89 -12.43
N LEU A 8 -6.30 7.58 -11.31
CA LEU A 8 -7.54 8.27 -10.96
C LEU A 8 -7.49 9.68 -11.54
N GLU A 9 -8.37 9.96 -12.50
CA GLU A 9 -8.44 11.25 -13.19
C GLU A 9 -9.26 12.28 -12.40
N GLU A 10 -10.33 11.81 -11.77
CA GLU A 10 -11.32 12.65 -11.09
C GLU A 10 -11.90 11.88 -9.91
N VAL A 11 -12.04 12.54 -8.78
CA VAL A 11 -12.67 11.98 -7.58
C VAL A 11 -14.20 12.15 -7.61
N GLY A 12 -14.92 11.25 -6.94
CA GLY A 12 -16.36 11.41 -6.70
C GLY A 12 -17.25 11.15 -7.91
N ARG A 13 -16.79 10.44 -8.94
CA ARG A 13 -17.68 10.02 -10.02
C ARG A 13 -18.82 9.16 -9.51
N PRO A 14 -20.03 9.25 -10.08
CA PRO A 14 -21.20 8.55 -9.58
C PRO A 14 -21.05 7.03 -9.72
N ARG A 15 -21.65 6.30 -8.81
CA ARG A 15 -21.80 4.84 -8.91
C ARG A 15 -22.93 4.50 -9.89
N PRO A 16 -22.85 3.34 -10.54
CA PRO A 16 -21.88 2.26 -10.42
C PRO A 16 -20.57 2.55 -11.17
N PHE A 17 -19.43 2.28 -10.55
CA PHE A 17 -18.11 2.55 -11.13
C PHE A 17 -17.80 1.75 -12.40
N ALA A 18 -18.47 0.63 -12.63
CA ALA A 18 -18.42 -0.10 -13.89
C ALA A 18 -18.88 0.76 -15.10
N THR A 19 -19.77 1.73 -14.86
CA THR A 19 -20.27 2.66 -15.88
C THR A 19 -19.46 3.95 -15.90
N SER A 20 -19.24 4.58 -14.74
CA SER A 20 -18.58 5.89 -14.65
C SER A 20 -17.08 5.83 -14.86
N ARG A 21 -16.45 4.65 -14.67
CA ARG A 21 -15.04 4.36 -14.91
C ARG A 21 -14.09 5.45 -14.39
N PRO A 22 -14.03 5.67 -13.07
CA PRO A 22 -13.17 6.71 -12.50
C PRO A 22 -11.67 6.42 -12.67
N LEU A 23 -11.31 5.16 -12.92
CA LEU A 23 -9.95 4.68 -13.06
C LEU A 23 -9.63 4.36 -14.52
N THR A 24 -8.44 4.78 -14.96
CA THR A 24 -7.92 4.51 -16.30
C THR A 24 -6.61 3.74 -16.19
N ILE A 25 -6.48 2.63 -16.93
CA ILE A 25 -5.18 1.98 -17.11
C ILE A 25 -4.47 2.73 -18.22
N ALA A 26 -3.34 3.34 -17.89
CA ALA A 26 -2.56 4.15 -18.82
C ALA A 26 -1.08 3.76 -18.81
N GLU A 27 -0.40 3.94 -19.94
CA GLU A 27 1.04 3.98 -20.01
C GLU A 27 1.49 5.35 -19.48
N VAL A 28 2.38 5.35 -18.50
CA VAL A 28 2.95 6.53 -17.88
C VAL A 28 4.47 6.43 -17.86
N GLU A 29 5.14 7.55 -17.85
CA GLU A 29 6.57 7.64 -17.63
C GLU A 29 6.88 7.57 -16.14
N LEU A 30 7.85 6.77 -15.75
CA LEU A 30 8.38 6.68 -14.39
C LEU A 30 9.84 7.11 -14.42
N ASP A 31 10.16 8.15 -13.65
CA ASP A 31 11.53 8.64 -13.46
C ASP A 31 12.34 7.65 -12.61
N ASP A 32 13.66 7.72 -12.72
CA ASP A 32 14.58 6.95 -11.89
C ASP A 32 14.50 7.40 -10.41
N PRO A 33 14.86 6.52 -9.44
CA PRO A 33 14.84 6.87 -8.04
C PRO A 33 15.88 7.96 -7.73
N GLY A 34 15.44 9.00 -7.03
CA GLY A 34 16.29 10.05 -6.49
C GLY A 34 17.02 9.62 -5.21
N PRO A 35 17.82 10.52 -4.60
CA PRO A 35 18.49 10.23 -3.34
C PRO A 35 17.52 9.77 -2.24
N GLY A 36 17.87 8.69 -1.55
CA GLY A 36 17.03 8.10 -0.50
C GLY A 36 15.77 7.38 -0.98
N GLU A 37 15.66 7.08 -2.29
CA GLU A 37 14.51 6.42 -2.89
C GLU A 37 14.88 5.04 -3.45
N LEU A 38 13.88 4.22 -3.70
CA LEU A 38 13.98 2.89 -4.28
C LEU A 38 13.06 2.79 -5.49
N LEU A 39 13.53 2.18 -6.57
CA LEU A 39 12.68 1.68 -7.65
C LEU A 39 12.27 0.24 -7.31
N VAL A 40 10.99 -0.02 -7.24
CA VAL A 40 10.43 -1.32 -6.89
C VAL A 40 9.55 -1.83 -8.03
N ARG A 41 9.84 -3.04 -8.52
CA ARG A 41 8.93 -3.80 -9.38
C ARG A 41 7.86 -4.42 -8.51
N VAL A 42 6.63 -3.99 -8.67
CA VAL A 42 5.49 -4.49 -7.90
C VAL A 42 5.15 -5.92 -8.33
N ALA A 43 5.17 -6.83 -7.39
CA ALA A 43 4.80 -8.24 -7.63
C ALA A 43 3.33 -8.50 -7.28
N ALA A 44 2.84 -7.87 -6.21
CA ALA A 44 1.45 -7.95 -5.81
C ALA A 44 1.01 -6.66 -5.10
N ALA A 45 -0.24 -6.29 -5.28
CA ALA A 45 -0.86 -5.17 -4.60
C ALA A 45 -2.25 -5.55 -4.08
N GLY A 46 -2.55 -5.18 -2.83
CA GLY A 46 -3.84 -5.33 -2.21
C GLY A 46 -4.76 -4.15 -2.56
N VAL A 47 -6.07 -4.40 -2.57
CA VAL A 47 -7.09 -3.35 -2.71
C VAL A 47 -7.70 -3.09 -1.34
N CYS A 48 -7.54 -1.88 -0.85
CA CYS A 48 -8.04 -1.46 0.46
C CYS A 48 -9.24 -0.52 0.32
N HIS A 49 -10.10 -0.49 1.33
CA HIS A 49 -11.20 0.48 1.38
C HIS A 49 -10.71 1.94 1.37
N SER A 50 -9.47 2.18 1.79
CA SER A 50 -8.86 3.52 1.72
C SER A 50 -8.65 4.00 0.28
N ASP A 51 -8.34 3.10 -0.67
CA ASP A 51 -8.27 3.45 -2.10
C ASP A 51 -9.66 3.82 -2.61
N LEU A 52 -10.70 3.03 -2.25
CA LEU A 52 -12.09 3.32 -2.60
C LEU A 52 -12.54 4.69 -2.04
N SER A 53 -12.14 5.03 -0.82
CA SER A 53 -12.48 6.30 -0.19
C SER A 53 -11.88 7.52 -0.90
N VAL A 54 -10.79 7.34 -1.66
CA VAL A 54 -10.25 8.39 -2.54
C VAL A 54 -11.06 8.45 -3.83
N VAL A 55 -11.39 7.31 -4.42
CA VAL A 55 -12.18 7.24 -5.67
C VAL A 55 -13.57 7.85 -5.51
N ASP A 56 -14.25 7.59 -4.40
CA ASP A 56 -15.60 8.09 -4.13
C ASP A 56 -15.64 9.53 -3.55
N GLY A 57 -14.44 10.13 -3.28
CA GLY A 57 -14.32 11.50 -2.80
C GLY A 57 -14.48 11.67 -1.28
N ASN A 58 -14.69 10.58 -0.50
CA ASN A 58 -14.75 10.66 0.97
C ASN A 58 -13.40 11.05 1.61
N ARG A 59 -12.30 10.77 0.91
CA ARG A 59 -10.94 11.21 1.26
C ARG A 59 -10.29 11.87 0.04
N PRO A 60 -10.64 13.11 -0.29
CA PRO A 60 -10.15 13.76 -1.49
C PRO A 60 -8.62 13.88 -1.48
N ARG A 61 -8.03 13.62 -2.62
CA ARG A 61 -6.59 13.76 -2.90
C ARG A 61 -6.41 14.54 -4.18
N PRO A 62 -5.27 15.22 -4.36
CA PRO A 62 -4.98 15.85 -5.63
C PRO A 62 -4.92 14.82 -6.76
N VAL A 63 -5.50 15.16 -7.90
CA VAL A 63 -5.56 14.34 -9.12
C VAL A 63 -4.93 15.10 -10.29
N PRO A 64 -4.45 14.43 -11.34
CA PRO A 64 -4.45 12.99 -11.57
C PRO A 64 -3.50 12.24 -10.63
N LEU A 65 -3.86 11.02 -10.21
CA LEU A 65 -3.22 10.29 -9.13
C LEU A 65 -3.01 8.82 -9.49
N VAL A 66 -1.81 8.29 -9.29
CA VAL A 66 -1.57 6.83 -9.35
C VAL A 66 -1.91 6.22 -7.99
N LEU A 67 -2.95 5.36 -7.94
CA LEU A 67 -3.46 4.74 -6.71
C LEU A 67 -2.61 3.57 -6.20
N GLY A 68 -3.07 2.97 -5.10
CA GLY A 68 -2.48 1.79 -4.46
C GLY A 68 -1.51 2.15 -3.33
N HIS A 69 -1.66 1.51 -2.17
CA HIS A 69 -0.81 1.76 -1.00
C HIS A 69 -0.41 0.49 -0.23
N GLU A 70 -0.91 -0.65 -0.63
CA GLU A 70 -0.66 -1.95 -0.01
C GLU A 70 -0.02 -2.86 -1.05
N ALA A 71 1.29 -3.14 -0.93
CA ALA A 71 1.99 -3.93 -1.93
C ALA A 71 3.28 -4.55 -1.41
N ALA A 72 3.77 -5.53 -2.18
CA ALA A 72 5.11 -6.07 -2.08
C ALA A 72 5.73 -6.22 -3.46
N GLY A 73 7.05 -6.19 -3.51
CA GLY A 73 7.78 -6.27 -4.75
C GLY A 73 9.27 -6.54 -4.56
N VAL A 74 9.99 -6.39 -5.64
CA VAL A 74 11.45 -6.60 -5.68
C VAL A 74 12.13 -5.27 -6.04
N VAL A 75 13.16 -4.91 -5.31
CA VAL A 75 13.96 -3.71 -5.58
C VAL A 75 14.71 -3.90 -6.89
N GLU A 76 14.56 -2.98 -7.85
CA GLU A 76 15.27 -3.00 -9.14
C GLU A 76 16.40 -1.96 -9.19
N ALA A 77 16.29 -0.86 -8.45
CA ALA A 77 17.35 0.13 -8.32
C ALA A 77 17.26 0.87 -6.99
N VAL A 78 18.39 1.39 -6.53
CA VAL A 78 18.51 2.19 -5.30
C VAL A 78 19.07 3.56 -5.62
N GLY A 79 18.50 4.59 -5.04
CA GLY A 79 18.98 5.97 -5.15
C GLY A 79 20.20 6.23 -4.26
N ALA A 80 20.88 7.32 -4.52
CA ALA A 80 22.05 7.72 -3.75
C ALA A 80 21.72 7.83 -2.25
N GLY A 81 22.67 7.42 -1.39
CA GLY A 81 22.52 7.46 0.07
C GLY A 81 21.77 6.29 0.69
N VAL A 82 21.24 5.36 -0.10
CA VAL A 82 20.66 4.10 0.41
C VAL A 82 21.78 3.06 0.52
N ALA A 83 22.04 2.57 1.74
CA ALA A 83 23.13 1.63 2.02
C ALA A 83 22.65 0.30 2.63
N ASP A 84 21.41 0.21 3.04
CA ASP A 84 20.84 -0.90 3.81
C ASP A 84 19.80 -1.73 3.03
N VAL A 85 19.65 -1.44 1.73
CA VAL A 85 18.80 -2.20 0.79
C VAL A 85 19.55 -2.36 -0.52
N SER A 86 19.43 -3.51 -1.14
CA SER A 86 20.08 -3.86 -2.39
C SER A 86 19.08 -4.25 -3.48
N THR A 87 19.52 -4.13 -4.73
CA THR A 87 18.79 -4.68 -5.87
C THR A 87 18.60 -6.19 -5.70
N GLY A 88 17.39 -6.66 -5.91
CA GLY A 88 16.98 -8.05 -5.69
C GLY A 88 16.28 -8.30 -4.35
N ASP A 89 16.38 -7.39 -3.38
CA ASP A 89 15.70 -7.54 -2.11
C ASP A 89 14.17 -7.56 -2.29
N HIS A 90 13.52 -8.45 -1.55
CA HIS A 90 12.07 -8.48 -1.41
C HIS A 90 11.63 -7.44 -0.38
N VAL A 91 10.66 -6.62 -0.73
CA VAL A 91 10.17 -5.56 0.15
C VAL A 91 8.65 -5.54 0.23
N VAL A 92 8.17 -5.23 1.44
CA VAL A 92 6.79 -4.80 1.69
C VAL A 92 6.77 -3.28 1.71
N LEU A 93 5.80 -2.69 1.04
CA LEU A 93 5.63 -1.25 1.00
C LEU A 93 4.67 -0.79 2.10
N THR A 94 5.04 0.28 2.79
CA THR A 94 4.23 0.91 3.83
C THR A 94 3.84 2.32 3.40
N PHE A 95 2.59 2.70 3.66
CA PHE A 95 2.03 4.00 3.30
C PHE A 95 2.36 5.12 4.29
N VAL A 96 3.26 4.86 5.24
CA VAL A 96 3.67 5.80 6.28
C VAL A 96 5.18 5.99 6.22
N PRO A 97 5.70 6.72 5.21
CA PRO A 97 7.12 7.07 5.20
C PRO A 97 7.44 7.93 6.44
N SER A 98 8.69 7.92 6.88
CA SER A 98 9.12 8.73 8.02
C SER A 98 10.44 9.42 7.75
N CYS A 99 10.57 10.68 8.19
CA CYS A 99 11.79 11.46 7.98
C CYS A 99 12.92 11.09 8.96
N GLY A 100 12.59 10.44 10.08
CA GLY A 100 13.55 10.06 11.12
C GLY A 100 13.98 11.20 12.06
N THR A 101 13.70 12.47 11.74
CA THR A 101 14.29 13.64 12.42
C THR A 101 13.29 14.57 13.11
N CYS A 102 11.99 14.53 12.74
CA CYS A 102 10.99 15.37 13.41
C CYS A 102 10.67 14.88 14.82
N ALA A 103 10.03 15.73 15.63
CA ALA A 103 9.72 15.42 17.03
C ALA A 103 8.94 14.10 17.19
N ALA A 104 8.01 13.79 16.32
CA ALA A 104 7.27 12.54 16.36
C ALA A 104 8.19 11.33 16.09
N CYS A 105 9.06 11.42 15.09
CA CYS A 105 10.01 10.34 14.76
C CYS A 105 11.01 10.08 15.89
N THR A 106 11.59 11.12 16.46
CA THR A 106 12.55 11.01 17.56
C THR A 106 11.92 10.52 18.86
N ALA A 107 10.60 10.75 19.04
CA ALA A 107 9.81 10.20 20.15
C ALA A 107 9.33 8.75 19.90
N GLY A 108 9.81 8.06 18.85
CA GLY A 108 9.41 6.68 18.53
C GLY A 108 8.00 6.53 17.95
N LYS A 109 7.43 7.62 17.43
CA LYS A 109 6.09 7.65 16.81
C LYS A 109 6.16 8.03 15.33
N PRO A 110 6.90 7.28 14.47
CA PRO A 110 7.11 7.64 13.07
C PRO A 110 5.83 7.72 12.24
N THR A 111 4.75 7.05 12.67
CA THR A 111 3.43 7.13 12.04
C THR A 111 2.80 8.51 12.12
N LEU A 112 3.29 9.37 13.01
CA LEU A 112 2.87 10.77 13.17
C LEU A 112 3.87 11.75 12.55
N CYS A 113 4.72 11.30 11.63
CA CYS A 113 5.71 12.14 10.96
C CYS A 113 5.03 13.28 10.20
N GLU A 114 5.32 14.52 10.60
CA GLU A 114 4.75 15.73 10.00
C GLU A 114 5.16 15.89 8.53
N ALA A 115 6.43 15.66 8.22
CA ALA A 115 6.95 15.75 6.86
C ALA A 115 6.27 14.74 5.92
N ALA A 116 6.03 13.51 6.41
CA ALA A 116 5.31 12.48 5.65
C ALA A 116 3.83 12.83 5.47
N SER A 117 3.20 13.38 6.51
CA SER A 117 1.80 13.82 6.44
C SER A 117 1.62 14.91 5.38
N ALA A 118 2.51 15.91 5.36
CA ALA A 118 2.49 16.98 4.36
C ALA A 118 2.74 16.42 2.94
N ALA A 119 3.76 15.57 2.76
CA ALA A 119 4.07 14.95 1.48
C ALA A 119 2.88 14.13 0.94
N ASN A 120 2.25 13.34 1.80
CA ASN A 120 1.07 12.54 1.45
C ASN A 120 -0.15 13.42 1.10
N ALA A 121 -0.35 14.55 1.78
CA ALA A 121 -1.42 15.49 1.46
C ALA A 121 -1.24 16.14 0.09
N GLU A 122 0.02 16.48 -0.26
CA GLU A 122 0.39 17.10 -1.53
C GLU A 122 0.54 16.09 -2.69
N GLY A 123 0.47 14.78 -2.41
CA GLY A 123 0.67 13.73 -3.41
C GLY A 123 2.08 13.71 -3.98
N ARG A 124 3.10 13.85 -3.14
CA ARG A 124 4.52 13.76 -3.49
C ARG A 124 5.27 12.74 -2.62
N LEU A 125 6.48 12.40 -3.00
CA LEU A 125 7.37 11.58 -2.19
C LEU A 125 7.94 12.37 -1.00
N LEU A 126 8.44 11.67 0.02
CA LEU A 126 8.96 12.28 1.24
C LEU A 126 10.13 13.25 0.97
N ALA A 127 11.04 12.88 0.08
CA ALA A 127 12.17 13.71 -0.33
C ALA A 127 11.77 14.88 -1.25
N GLY A 128 10.51 14.97 -1.63
CA GLY A 128 9.98 15.93 -2.60
C GLY A 128 9.85 15.34 -4.00
N GLY A 129 9.11 16.06 -4.86
CA GLY A 129 8.90 15.66 -6.26
C GLY A 129 7.88 14.54 -6.45
N ARG A 130 7.60 14.30 -7.72
CA ARG A 130 6.75 13.23 -8.23
C ARG A 130 7.53 12.49 -9.31
N ARG A 131 7.40 11.16 -9.35
CA ARG A 131 8.17 10.32 -10.27
C ARG A 131 7.36 9.81 -11.45
N PHE A 132 6.03 9.93 -11.38
CA PHE A 132 5.16 9.58 -12.50
C PHE A 132 4.82 10.80 -13.34
N ARG A 133 4.84 10.62 -14.68
CA ARG A 133 4.44 11.64 -15.66
C ARG A 133 3.58 10.99 -16.75
N ARG A 134 2.70 11.79 -17.33
CA ARG A 134 1.95 11.41 -18.53
C ARG A 134 1.79 12.63 -19.41
N ASN A 135 2.25 12.51 -20.67
CA ASN A 135 2.24 13.62 -21.63
C ASN A 135 2.88 14.91 -21.10
N GLY A 136 3.99 14.78 -20.36
CA GLY A 136 4.70 15.90 -19.74
C GLY A 136 4.07 16.44 -18.43
N VAL A 137 2.90 15.96 -18.03
CA VAL A 137 2.23 16.35 -16.79
C VAL A 137 2.59 15.39 -15.66
N GLU A 138 2.99 15.92 -14.51
CA GLU A 138 3.24 15.13 -13.31
C GLU A 138 1.94 14.52 -12.76
N LEU A 139 2.01 13.26 -12.34
CA LEU A 139 0.95 12.57 -11.64
C LEU A 139 1.26 12.52 -10.15
N HIS A 140 0.23 12.67 -9.33
CA HIS A 140 0.38 12.61 -7.88
C HIS A 140 0.64 11.18 -7.40
N HIS A 141 1.39 11.06 -6.29
CA HIS A 141 1.59 9.83 -5.57
C HIS A 141 0.48 9.60 -4.54
N HIS A 142 -0.01 8.36 -4.46
CA HIS A 142 -0.92 7.94 -3.38
C HIS A 142 -0.11 7.42 -2.20
N LEU A 143 -0.13 8.17 -1.10
CA LEU A 143 0.49 7.81 0.17
C LEU A 143 1.98 7.43 0.06
N GLY A 144 2.70 8.05 -0.90
CA GLY A 144 4.12 7.77 -1.16
C GLY A 144 4.42 6.37 -1.69
N VAL A 145 3.42 5.60 -2.14
CA VAL A 145 3.55 4.22 -2.61
C VAL A 145 3.12 4.06 -4.07
N SER A 146 1.89 4.44 -4.42
CA SER A 146 1.34 4.36 -5.80
C SER A 146 1.52 2.98 -6.45
N ALA A 147 1.11 1.92 -5.75
CA ALA A 147 1.44 0.54 -6.12
C ALA A 147 0.54 -0.08 -7.20
N PHE A 148 -0.53 0.59 -7.65
CA PHE A 148 -1.30 0.09 -8.79
C PHE A 148 -0.58 0.45 -10.11
N ALA A 149 0.69 0.07 -10.18
CA ALA A 149 1.58 0.22 -11.31
C ALA A 149 2.53 -1.00 -11.39
N GLU A 150 3.08 -1.28 -12.57
CA GLU A 150 4.06 -2.35 -12.74
C GLU A 150 5.35 -2.10 -11.95
N ARG A 151 5.70 -0.83 -11.80
CA ARG A 151 6.83 -0.32 -11.01
C ARG A 151 6.45 0.96 -10.32
N THR A 152 7.07 1.21 -9.19
CA THR A 152 6.90 2.47 -8.45
C THR A 152 8.22 2.91 -7.86
N VAL A 153 8.36 4.21 -7.63
CA VAL A 153 9.45 4.78 -6.83
C VAL A 153 8.88 5.17 -5.47
N VAL A 154 9.57 4.76 -4.41
CA VAL A 154 9.17 5.01 -3.03
C VAL A 154 10.35 5.54 -2.22
N ALA A 155 10.08 6.27 -1.13
CA ALA A 155 11.11 6.59 -0.15
C ALA A 155 11.66 5.30 0.48
N ARG A 156 12.98 5.25 0.79
CA ARG A 156 13.57 4.09 1.50
C ARG A 156 12.79 3.75 2.77
N SER A 157 12.33 4.74 3.52
CA SER A 157 11.55 4.55 4.73
C SER A 157 10.14 3.97 4.52
N SER A 158 9.67 3.90 3.28
CA SER A 158 8.42 3.22 2.92
C SER A 158 8.60 1.74 2.59
N ALA A 159 9.82 1.21 2.61
CA ALA A 159 10.08 -0.18 2.26
C ALA A 159 10.67 -0.95 3.45
N VAL A 160 10.12 -2.12 3.73
CA VAL A 160 10.60 -3.06 4.74
C VAL A 160 11.09 -4.31 4.03
N VAL A 161 12.38 -4.62 4.16
CA VAL A 161 12.96 -5.84 3.60
C VAL A 161 12.36 -7.06 4.33
N VAL A 162 11.96 -8.05 3.55
CA VAL A 162 11.40 -9.30 4.06
C VAL A 162 12.19 -10.50 3.53
N PRO A 163 12.21 -11.63 4.26
CA PRO A 163 12.84 -12.85 3.79
C PRO A 163 12.31 -13.27 2.41
N PRO A 164 13.21 -13.75 1.49
CA PRO A 164 12.81 -14.06 0.12
C PRO A 164 11.93 -15.30 -0.01
N ASP A 165 11.83 -16.13 1.03
CA ASP A 165 10.95 -17.29 1.13
C ASP A 165 9.49 -16.94 1.40
N ILE A 166 9.20 -15.69 1.80
CA ILE A 166 7.82 -15.22 1.95
C ILE A 166 7.23 -14.93 0.57
N PRO A 167 6.13 -15.59 0.16
CA PRO A 167 5.47 -15.29 -1.10
C PRO A 167 5.02 -13.83 -1.15
N LEU A 168 5.33 -13.12 -2.24
CA LEU A 168 5.10 -11.67 -2.33
C LEU A 168 3.61 -11.29 -2.35
N ASP A 169 2.72 -12.17 -2.78
CA ASP A 169 1.28 -11.99 -2.69
C ASP A 169 0.76 -12.04 -1.24
N VAL A 170 1.40 -12.84 -0.38
CA VAL A 170 1.15 -12.84 1.07
C VAL A 170 1.79 -11.62 1.72
N ALA A 171 3.04 -11.32 1.37
CA ALA A 171 3.79 -10.18 1.90
C ALA A 171 3.07 -8.84 1.65
N ALA A 172 2.42 -8.69 0.50
CA ALA A 172 1.68 -7.47 0.15
C ALA A 172 0.64 -7.07 1.21
N LEU A 173 0.01 -8.04 1.89
CA LEU A 173 -1.00 -7.79 2.91
C LEU A 173 -0.41 -7.29 4.25
N LEU A 174 0.91 -7.43 4.44
CA LEU A 174 1.56 -7.04 5.69
C LEU A 174 1.64 -5.51 5.86
N GLY A 175 1.70 -4.76 4.75
CA GLY A 175 1.90 -3.30 4.75
C GLY A 175 0.69 -2.49 5.23
N CYS A 176 -0.51 -3.05 5.21
CA CYS A 176 -1.74 -2.35 5.60
C CYS A 176 -2.70 -3.25 6.38
N ALA A 177 -3.34 -4.22 5.73
CA ALA A 177 -4.42 -5.00 6.34
C ALA A 177 -3.97 -5.76 7.59
N THR A 178 -2.85 -6.48 7.52
CA THR A 178 -2.34 -7.29 8.62
C THR A 178 -1.87 -6.44 9.78
N VAL A 179 -1.04 -5.41 9.53
CA VAL A 179 -0.54 -4.54 10.62
C VAL A 179 -1.68 -3.78 11.31
N THR A 180 -2.71 -3.40 10.56
CA THR A 180 -3.90 -2.74 11.10
C THR A 180 -4.68 -3.70 12.01
N GLY A 181 -4.97 -4.92 11.53
CA GLY A 181 -5.72 -5.91 12.30
C GLY A 181 -4.97 -6.39 13.55
N VAL A 182 -3.70 -6.72 13.41
CA VAL A 182 -2.84 -7.15 14.52
C VAL A 182 -2.66 -6.01 15.53
N GLY A 183 -2.41 -4.78 15.06
CA GLY A 183 -2.26 -3.61 15.92
C GLY A 183 -3.54 -3.29 16.71
N ALA A 184 -4.71 -3.45 16.12
CA ALA A 184 -5.98 -3.29 16.83
C ALA A 184 -6.13 -4.28 17.99
N VAL A 185 -5.72 -5.53 17.78
CA VAL A 185 -5.79 -6.58 18.81
C VAL A 185 -4.75 -6.38 19.92
N LEU A 186 -3.49 -6.20 19.52
CA LEU A 186 -2.38 -6.17 20.48
C LEU A 186 -2.25 -4.83 21.21
N ASN A 187 -2.40 -3.72 20.48
CA ASN A 187 -2.12 -2.39 21.01
C ASN A 187 -3.37 -1.67 21.52
N THR A 188 -4.51 -1.81 20.83
CA THR A 188 -5.74 -1.10 21.19
C THR A 188 -6.60 -1.92 22.15
N ALA A 189 -6.93 -3.15 21.78
CA ALA A 189 -7.79 -4.02 22.61
C ALA A 189 -6.99 -4.75 23.72
N GLN A 190 -5.66 -4.79 23.61
CA GLN A 190 -4.74 -5.43 24.57
C GLN A 190 -5.18 -6.86 24.96
N VAL A 191 -5.59 -7.63 23.95
CA VAL A 191 -6.09 -8.99 24.16
C VAL A 191 -4.93 -9.89 24.63
N PRO A 192 -5.04 -10.55 25.80
CA PRO A 192 -4.00 -11.45 26.27
C PRO A 192 -3.79 -12.63 25.31
N ALA A 193 -2.55 -13.02 25.08
CA ALA A 193 -2.16 -14.07 24.13
C ALA A 193 -2.82 -15.45 24.37
N VAL A 194 -3.38 -15.70 25.56
CA VAL A 194 -3.92 -17.00 26.01
C VAL A 194 -5.45 -17.12 25.84
N ARG A 195 -6.17 -16.07 25.45
CA ARG A 195 -7.61 -16.16 25.22
C ARG A 195 -7.91 -16.46 23.75
N PRO A 196 -8.61 -17.56 23.44
CA PRO A 196 -9.20 -17.73 22.11
C PRO A 196 -10.29 -16.66 21.92
N SER A 197 -9.94 -15.58 21.22
CA SER A 197 -10.89 -14.53 20.84
C SER A 197 -11.40 -14.82 19.43
N PRO A 198 -12.70 -14.68 19.16
CA PRO A 198 -13.15 -14.60 17.77
C PRO A 198 -12.47 -13.41 17.12
N SER A 199 -11.91 -13.63 15.95
CA SER A 199 -11.02 -12.72 15.24
C SER A 199 -11.64 -11.34 14.96
N SER A 200 -11.57 -10.43 15.94
CA SER A 200 -11.87 -9.01 15.75
C SER A 200 -10.94 -8.35 14.72
N ALA A 201 -9.81 -8.98 14.44
CA ALA A 201 -8.88 -8.56 13.38
C ALA A 201 -9.53 -8.48 11.98
N TRP A 202 -10.49 -9.37 11.67
CA TRP A 202 -11.23 -9.35 10.41
C TRP A 202 -12.24 -8.19 10.30
N ALA A 203 -12.80 -7.76 11.42
CA ALA A 203 -13.73 -6.63 11.44
C ALA A 203 -13.01 -5.29 11.14
N ALA A 204 -11.75 -5.16 11.53
CA ALA A 204 -10.95 -3.97 11.23
C ALA A 204 -10.58 -3.86 9.74
N SER A 205 -10.53 -4.97 8.99
CA SER A 205 -10.24 -4.99 7.56
C SER A 205 -11.47 -4.81 6.65
N GLY A 206 -12.67 -4.61 7.22
CA GLY A 206 -13.88 -4.27 6.46
C GLY A 206 -14.58 -5.44 5.75
N SER A 207 -14.19 -6.69 6.00
CA SER A 207 -14.93 -7.86 5.50
C SER A 207 -16.06 -8.24 6.44
N PRO A 208 -17.32 -8.42 5.98
CA PRO A 208 -18.42 -8.79 6.85
C PRO A 208 -18.21 -10.20 7.42
N PRO A 209 -18.53 -10.43 8.68
CA PRO A 209 -18.46 -11.76 9.27
C PRO A 209 -19.46 -12.69 8.57
N SER A 210 -18.99 -13.72 7.89
CA SER A 210 -19.85 -14.83 7.50
C SER A 210 -20.44 -15.44 8.77
N ARG A 211 -21.77 -15.63 8.81
CA ARG A 211 -22.48 -16.24 9.94
C ARG A 211 -21.89 -17.63 10.22
N ALA A 212 -20.94 -17.70 11.14
CA ALA A 212 -20.48 -18.96 11.68
C ALA A 212 -21.55 -19.51 12.61
N ARG A 213 -22.19 -20.60 12.22
CA ARG A 213 -23.03 -21.40 13.11
C ARG A 213 -22.19 -21.84 14.31
N ARG A 214 -22.68 -21.58 15.51
CA ARG A 214 -22.08 -22.06 16.76
C ARG A 214 -22.17 -23.60 16.79
N SER A 215 -21.02 -24.26 16.71
CA SER A 215 -20.88 -25.64 17.18
C SER A 215 -19.84 -25.64 18.30
N PRO A 216 -20.09 -26.34 19.42
CA PRO A 216 -19.14 -26.48 20.50
C PRO A 216 -18.12 -27.55 20.11
N GLY A 217 -16.93 -27.13 19.74
CA GLY A 217 -15.85 -28.06 19.42
C GLY A 217 -14.72 -27.36 18.68
N ARG A 218 -13.59 -27.25 19.35
CA ARG A 218 -12.23 -26.97 18.89
C ARG A 218 -12.12 -26.15 17.57
N CYS A 219 -11.84 -24.88 17.69
CA CYS A 219 -11.51 -24.01 16.56
C CYS A 219 -10.17 -24.49 15.95
N ARG A 220 -10.25 -25.33 14.91
CA ARG A 220 -9.12 -25.56 13.99
C ARG A 220 -9.17 -24.48 12.93
N TRP A 221 -8.16 -23.59 12.92
CA TRP A 221 -7.94 -22.71 11.81
C TRP A 221 -7.72 -23.56 10.54
N ARG A 222 -8.58 -23.40 9.56
CA ARG A 222 -8.35 -23.89 8.20
C ARG A 222 -8.08 -22.68 7.33
N PRO A 223 -6.93 -22.63 6.60
CA PRO A 223 -6.73 -21.60 5.61
C PRO A 223 -7.86 -21.73 4.58
N SER A 224 -8.63 -20.67 4.39
CA SER A 224 -9.51 -20.54 3.24
C SER A 224 -8.62 -20.48 2.00
N THR A 225 -8.92 -21.31 1.00
CA THR A 225 -8.29 -21.27 -0.32
C THR A 225 -8.25 -19.81 -0.82
N PRO A 226 -7.11 -19.36 -1.37
CA PRO A 226 -7.01 -18.03 -1.97
C PRO A 226 -8.13 -17.89 -3.00
N SER A 227 -8.98 -16.90 -2.84
CA SER A 227 -9.98 -16.57 -3.86
C SER A 227 -9.24 -16.23 -5.16
N ARG A 228 -9.72 -16.74 -6.29
CA ARG A 228 -9.13 -16.64 -7.64
C ARG A 228 -9.06 -15.21 -8.21
N ILE A 229 -8.86 -14.20 -7.39
CA ILE A 229 -8.74 -12.80 -7.80
C ILE A 229 -7.32 -12.49 -8.32
N SER A 230 -6.29 -13.20 -7.85
CA SER A 230 -4.90 -12.97 -8.26
C SER A 230 -4.53 -13.46 -9.67
N ALA A 231 -5.38 -14.25 -10.32
CA ALA A 231 -5.06 -14.86 -11.61
C ALA A 231 -5.46 -14.01 -12.86
N ARG A 232 -6.20 -12.91 -12.69
CA ARG A 232 -6.74 -12.15 -13.84
C ARG A 232 -5.90 -10.97 -14.34
N TRP A 233 -4.77 -10.67 -13.72
CA TRP A 233 -3.90 -9.57 -14.14
C TRP A 233 -2.95 -9.90 -15.30
N ARG A 234 -2.84 -11.18 -15.70
CA ARG A 234 -1.96 -11.61 -16.81
C ARG A 234 -2.61 -11.56 -18.19
N SER A 235 -3.91 -11.26 -18.27
CA SER A 235 -4.68 -11.31 -19.53
C SER A 235 -5.50 -10.04 -19.82
N LEU A 236 -5.15 -8.92 -19.22
CA LEU A 236 -5.55 -7.58 -19.60
C LEU A 236 -4.27 -6.80 -19.95
#